data_07b5f769df0a7dddf066324478542641
#
_entry.id   07b5f769df0a7dddf066324478542641
#
_cell.length_a   1.000
_cell.length_b   1.000
_cell.length_c   1.000
_cell.angle_alpha   90.00
_cell.angle_beta   90.00
_cell.angle_gamma   90.00
#
_symmetry.space_group_name_H-M   'P 1'
#
loop_
_entity.id
_entity.type
_entity.pdbx_description
1 polymer ?
#
loop_
_entity_poly.entity_id
_entity_poly.type
_entity_poly.pdbx_seq_one_letter_code
_entity_poly.pdbx_strand_id
1 'polypeptide(L)'
;YRVVVREARKRKIDVFYSFRINDIHDAFIADERPTFKIKHPEWLLGKKKYGAVTSYPTALNFAFKEVRDLKYRAMEEILTRYDFDGLEIDFLRGAPYFLPGTVQKNAPLLTELIGRYHRLIVRQSKKRGRRLQLAVRVDESLAACARDGFEVTKWIKQGLVDHVILGSGVIDIEIEQFRKLARPRHIHGPASTLR
;
A
#
# COMPACT_ATOMS: atom_id res chain seq x y z
N TYR A 1 -15.12 -13.22 1.62
CA TYR A 1 -14.56 -12.54 2.80
C TYR A 1 -15.33 -12.82 4.09
N ARG A 2 -16.69 -12.78 4.10
CA ARG A 2 -17.50 -12.95 5.32
C ARG A 2 -17.19 -14.25 6.06
N VAL A 3 -17.02 -15.37 5.35
CA VAL A 3 -16.68 -16.67 5.94
C VAL A 3 -15.32 -16.62 6.64
N VAL A 4 -14.29 -16.10 5.95
CA VAL A 4 -12.93 -15.97 6.49
C VAL A 4 -12.93 -15.15 7.77
N VAL A 5 -13.55 -13.95 7.74
CA VAL A 5 -13.64 -13.06 8.91
C VAL A 5 -14.35 -13.74 10.08
N ARG A 6 -15.47 -14.42 9.81
CA ARG A 6 -16.22 -15.16 10.85
C ARG A 6 -15.39 -16.25 11.50
N GLU A 7 -14.69 -17.07 10.70
CA GLU A 7 -13.88 -18.17 11.23
C GLU A 7 -12.63 -17.71 11.99
N ALA A 8 -12.03 -16.60 11.55
CA ALA A 8 -10.92 -15.97 12.26
C ALA A 8 -11.35 -15.40 13.61
N ARG A 9 -12.52 -14.74 13.68
CA ARG A 9 -13.07 -14.22 14.95
C ARG A 9 -13.32 -15.29 15.99
N LYS A 10 -13.81 -16.45 15.58
CA LYS A 10 -13.97 -17.61 16.51
C LYS A 10 -12.64 -18.01 17.17
N ARG A 11 -11.52 -17.73 16.48
CA ARG A 11 -10.16 -18.09 16.92
C ARG A 11 -9.39 -16.89 17.49
N LYS A 12 -10.04 -15.72 17.64
CA LYS A 12 -9.41 -14.47 18.09
C LYS A 12 -8.22 -14.05 17.23
N ILE A 13 -8.32 -14.25 15.90
CA ILE A 13 -7.31 -13.88 14.92
C ILE A 13 -7.80 -12.64 14.18
N ASP A 14 -6.98 -11.58 14.17
CA ASP A 14 -7.24 -10.37 13.41
C ASP A 14 -7.06 -10.62 11.91
N VAL A 15 -7.97 -10.06 11.11
CA VAL A 15 -7.97 -10.21 9.65
C VAL A 15 -7.84 -8.85 8.98
N PHE A 16 -6.76 -8.66 8.25
CA PHE A 16 -6.55 -7.49 7.42
C PHE A 16 -6.90 -7.78 5.97
N TYR A 17 -7.50 -6.79 5.30
CA TYR A 17 -7.62 -6.83 3.85
C TYR A 17 -6.32 -6.29 3.24
N SER A 18 -5.57 -7.17 2.56
CA SER A 18 -4.36 -6.78 1.83
C SER A 18 -4.71 -6.32 0.42
N PHE A 19 -4.33 -5.09 0.08
CA PHE A 19 -4.63 -4.46 -1.18
C PHE A 19 -3.36 -4.16 -1.99
N ARG A 20 -3.18 -4.89 -3.07
CA ARG A 20 -2.17 -4.56 -4.10
C ARG A 20 -2.60 -3.28 -4.81
N ILE A 21 -2.06 -2.16 -4.36
CA ILE A 21 -2.58 -0.86 -4.76
C ILE A 21 -2.38 -0.53 -6.24
N ASN A 22 -1.34 -1.11 -6.88
CA ASN A 22 -1.04 -0.91 -8.30
C ASN A 22 -0.89 -2.27 -9.02
N ASP A 23 -1.97 -3.04 -9.11
CA ASP A 23 -1.98 -4.33 -9.79
C ASP A 23 -1.68 -4.18 -11.29
N ILE A 24 -0.81 -5.07 -11.80
CA ILE A 24 -0.27 -5.05 -13.17
C ILE A 24 -0.46 -6.36 -13.92
N HIS A 25 -1.27 -7.31 -13.41
CA HIS A 25 -1.48 -8.62 -14.07
C HIS A 25 -2.05 -8.47 -15.47
N ASP A 26 -2.83 -7.44 -15.72
CA ASP A 26 -3.35 -7.08 -17.04
C ASP A 26 -2.25 -6.68 -18.07
N ALA A 27 -1.01 -6.52 -17.66
CA ALA A 27 0.13 -6.39 -18.56
C ALA A 27 0.49 -7.72 -19.23
N PHE A 28 0.13 -8.84 -18.60
CA PHE A 28 0.42 -10.21 -19.05
C PHE A 28 -0.83 -10.90 -19.57
N ILE A 29 -2.01 -10.56 -19.04
CA ILE A 29 -3.29 -11.17 -19.37
C ILE A 29 -4.25 -10.05 -19.78
N ALA A 30 -4.38 -9.84 -21.10
CA ALA A 30 -5.14 -8.72 -21.66
C ALA A 30 -6.62 -8.72 -21.23
N ASP A 31 -7.23 -9.90 -21.08
CA ASP A 31 -8.62 -10.06 -20.69
C ASP A 31 -8.92 -9.64 -19.25
N GLU A 32 -7.86 -9.55 -18.42
CA GLU A 32 -7.98 -9.05 -17.05
C GLU A 32 -7.90 -7.52 -16.95
N ARG A 33 -7.75 -6.82 -18.11
CA ARG A 33 -7.61 -5.35 -18.10
C ARG A 33 -8.92 -4.67 -17.69
N PRO A 34 -8.91 -3.94 -16.56
CA PRO A 34 -10.09 -3.25 -16.09
C PRO A 34 -10.55 -2.18 -17.08
N THR A 35 -11.86 -2.01 -17.23
CA THR A 35 -12.47 -1.05 -18.16
C THR A 35 -11.97 0.38 -17.95
N PHE A 36 -11.67 0.79 -16.71
CA PHE A 36 -11.15 2.13 -16.45
C PHE A 36 -9.75 2.35 -17.04
N LYS A 37 -8.89 1.33 -17.11
CA LYS A 37 -7.57 1.44 -17.77
C LYS A 37 -7.69 1.54 -19.30
N ILE A 38 -8.74 0.94 -19.87
CA ILE A 38 -9.03 1.05 -21.31
C ILE A 38 -9.55 2.45 -21.64
N LYS A 39 -10.44 2.98 -20.79
CA LYS A 39 -11.06 4.30 -20.99
C LYS A 39 -10.11 5.47 -20.68
N HIS A 40 -9.12 5.25 -19.85
CA HIS A 40 -8.19 6.26 -19.36
C HIS A 40 -6.73 5.83 -19.55
N PRO A 41 -6.25 5.64 -20.78
CA PRO A 41 -4.86 5.26 -21.05
C PRO A 41 -3.87 6.33 -20.58
N GLU A 42 -4.29 7.59 -20.46
CA GLU A 42 -3.51 8.71 -19.91
C GLU A 42 -3.14 8.51 -18.42
N TRP A 43 -3.89 7.70 -17.69
CA TRP A 43 -3.59 7.38 -16.28
C TRP A 43 -2.49 6.34 -16.11
N LEU A 44 -2.00 5.75 -17.21
CA LEU A 44 -0.99 4.70 -17.17
C LEU A 44 0.42 5.29 -17.24
N LEU A 45 1.38 4.63 -16.60
CA LEU A 45 2.79 4.98 -16.71
C LEU A 45 3.36 4.68 -18.09
N GLY A 46 2.75 3.73 -18.81
CA GLY A 46 3.29 3.23 -20.06
C GLY A 46 4.63 2.53 -19.85
N LYS A 47 5.27 2.15 -20.96
CA LYS A 47 6.59 1.47 -20.93
C LYS A 47 7.69 2.51 -20.81
N LYS A 48 8.12 2.84 -19.58
CA LYS A 48 9.17 3.82 -19.27
C LYS A 48 10.34 3.14 -18.56
N LYS A 49 11.55 3.67 -18.77
CA LYS A 49 12.77 3.21 -18.08
C LYS A 49 12.96 3.97 -16.76
N TYR A 50 13.30 3.23 -15.70
CA TYR A 50 13.65 3.71 -14.37
C TYR A 50 15.01 3.09 -13.97
N GLY A 51 16.10 3.68 -14.47
CA GLY A 51 17.42 3.03 -14.36
C GLY A 51 17.43 1.69 -15.10
N ALA A 52 17.71 0.60 -14.39
CA ALA A 52 17.69 -0.76 -14.92
C ALA A 52 16.28 -1.37 -15.01
N VAL A 53 15.29 -0.76 -14.34
CA VAL A 53 13.91 -1.27 -14.29
C VAL A 53 13.06 -0.61 -15.37
N THR A 54 12.20 -1.38 -16.03
CA THR A 54 11.19 -0.85 -16.94
C THR A 54 9.80 -1.01 -16.28
N SER A 55 9.03 0.09 -16.26
CA SER A 55 7.64 0.03 -15.77
C SER A 55 6.80 -0.92 -16.61
N TYR A 56 5.80 -1.51 -15.97
CA TYR A 56 4.78 -2.25 -16.71
C TYR A 56 3.83 -1.27 -17.42
N PRO A 57 3.46 -1.56 -18.68
CA PRO A 57 2.66 -0.62 -19.50
C PRO A 57 1.33 -0.24 -18.86
N THR A 58 0.75 -1.12 -18.05
CA THR A 58 -0.57 -0.95 -17.43
C THR A 58 -0.51 -0.46 -15.99
N ALA A 59 0.68 -0.19 -15.43
CA ALA A 59 0.82 0.41 -14.12
C ALA A 59 0.22 1.81 -14.08
N LEU A 60 -0.51 2.12 -13.01
CA LEU A 60 -1.17 3.41 -12.84
C LEU A 60 -0.20 4.48 -12.36
N ASN A 61 -0.35 5.69 -12.89
CA ASN A 61 0.38 6.87 -12.45
C ASN A 61 -0.40 7.56 -11.31
N PHE A 62 0.15 7.50 -10.11
CA PHE A 62 -0.46 8.09 -8.90
C PHE A 62 -0.32 9.62 -8.83
N ALA A 63 0.29 10.27 -9.81
CA ALA A 63 0.22 11.73 -9.95
C ALA A 63 -1.22 12.20 -10.27
N PHE A 64 -2.03 11.37 -10.91
CA PHE A 64 -3.44 11.67 -11.18
C PHE A 64 -4.29 11.54 -9.92
N LYS A 65 -5.06 12.58 -9.63
CA LYS A 65 -6.00 12.59 -8.50
C LYS A 65 -7.07 11.50 -8.65
N GLU A 66 -7.55 11.30 -9.86
CA GLU A 66 -8.57 10.33 -10.23
C GLU A 66 -8.14 8.90 -9.88
N VAL A 67 -6.86 8.57 -10.11
CA VAL A 67 -6.25 7.28 -9.74
C VAL A 67 -6.27 7.12 -8.22
N ARG A 68 -5.81 8.13 -7.47
CA ARG A 68 -5.81 8.08 -6.02
C ARG A 68 -7.22 8.01 -5.43
N ASP A 69 -8.18 8.72 -6.02
CA ASP A 69 -9.59 8.68 -5.61
C ASP A 69 -10.24 7.32 -5.89
N LEU A 70 -9.94 6.72 -7.05
CA LEU A 70 -10.40 5.37 -7.39
C LEU A 70 -9.93 4.35 -6.35
N LYS A 71 -8.63 4.38 -6.01
CA LYS A 71 -8.04 3.46 -5.04
C LYS A 71 -8.56 3.71 -3.62
N TYR A 72 -8.77 4.96 -3.25
CA TYR A 72 -9.40 5.30 -1.97
C TYR A 72 -10.82 4.75 -1.86
N ARG A 73 -11.67 4.97 -2.88
CA ARG A 73 -13.06 4.50 -2.88
C ARG A 73 -13.16 2.98 -2.78
N ALA A 74 -12.27 2.25 -3.45
CA ALA A 74 -12.24 0.78 -3.36
C ALA A 74 -12.02 0.32 -1.90
N MET A 75 -11.09 0.95 -1.16
CA MET A 75 -10.82 0.61 0.23
C MET A 75 -11.94 1.07 1.18
N GLU A 76 -12.54 2.22 0.89
CA GLU A 76 -13.71 2.69 1.64
C GLU A 76 -14.89 1.71 1.49
N GLU A 77 -15.14 1.20 0.28
CA GLU A 77 -16.16 0.18 0.03
C GLU A 77 -15.86 -1.11 0.80
N ILE A 78 -14.63 -1.62 0.74
CA ILE A 78 -14.21 -2.84 1.45
C ILE A 78 -14.43 -2.70 2.96
N LEU A 79 -13.95 -1.62 3.57
CA LEU A 79 -14.12 -1.40 5.01
C LEU A 79 -15.56 -1.11 5.42
N THR A 80 -16.39 -0.64 4.49
CA THR A 80 -17.81 -0.40 4.79
C THR A 80 -18.63 -1.70 4.72
N ARG A 81 -18.30 -2.59 3.78
CA ARG A 81 -19.06 -3.82 3.51
C ARG A 81 -18.64 -5.02 4.35
N TYR A 82 -17.37 -5.06 4.78
CA TYR A 82 -16.79 -6.22 5.46
C TYR A 82 -16.18 -5.84 6.80
N ASP A 83 -16.25 -6.74 7.75
CA ASP A 83 -15.85 -6.51 9.14
C ASP A 83 -14.36 -6.89 9.39
N PHE A 84 -13.47 -6.39 8.56
CA PHE A 84 -12.02 -6.53 8.73
C PHE A 84 -11.53 -5.75 9.96
N ASP A 85 -10.39 -6.18 10.51
CA ASP A 85 -9.71 -5.55 11.64
C ASP A 85 -8.73 -4.47 11.19
N GLY A 86 -8.42 -4.44 9.91
CA GLY A 86 -7.57 -3.42 9.30
C GLY A 86 -7.44 -3.54 7.79
N LEU A 87 -6.63 -2.62 7.25
CA LEU A 87 -6.17 -2.63 5.87
C LEU A 87 -4.66 -2.80 5.83
N GLU A 88 -4.17 -3.56 4.87
CA GLU A 88 -2.77 -3.53 4.42
C GLU A 88 -2.73 -2.93 3.01
N ILE A 89 -1.95 -1.88 2.83
CA ILE A 89 -1.66 -1.31 1.51
C ILE A 89 -0.32 -1.88 1.05
N ASP A 90 -0.37 -2.78 0.07
CA ASP A 90 0.81 -3.43 -0.50
C ASP A 90 1.34 -2.59 -1.67
N PHE A 91 2.47 -1.90 -1.44
CA PHE A 91 3.16 -1.10 -2.44
C PHE A 91 4.16 -1.91 -3.27
N LEU A 92 4.57 -3.10 -2.84
CA LEU A 92 5.63 -3.86 -3.52
C LEU A 92 5.16 -4.68 -4.71
N ARG A 93 3.87 -4.64 -5.04
CA ARG A 93 3.28 -5.40 -6.14
C ARG A 93 2.99 -4.56 -7.37
N GLY A 94 3.64 -3.42 -7.56
CA GLY A 94 3.35 -2.58 -8.71
C GLY A 94 4.13 -1.26 -8.78
N ALA A 95 5.31 -1.17 -8.18
CA ALA A 95 6.22 -0.05 -8.42
C ALA A 95 6.73 -0.09 -9.88
N PRO A 96 7.04 1.06 -10.46
CA PRO A 96 6.98 2.44 -9.93
C PRO A 96 5.55 3.04 -9.91
N TYR A 97 5.38 4.13 -9.15
CA TYR A 97 4.10 4.82 -8.95
C TYR A 97 4.00 6.15 -9.72
N PHE A 98 5.10 6.69 -10.18
CA PHE A 98 5.21 7.97 -10.87
C PHE A 98 6.10 7.87 -12.10
N LEU A 99 6.03 8.84 -12.98
CA LEU A 99 6.93 8.93 -14.13
C LEU A 99 8.39 9.20 -13.68
N PRO A 100 9.39 8.74 -14.45
CA PRO A 100 10.80 9.01 -14.17
C PRO A 100 11.06 10.50 -13.98
N GLY A 101 11.91 10.84 -12.99
CA GLY A 101 12.26 12.23 -12.68
C GLY A 101 11.18 13.02 -11.93
N THR A 102 9.98 12.43 -11.70
CA THR A 102 8.90 13.10 -10.97
C THR A 102 8.63 12.54 -9.59
N VAL A 103 9.31 11.47 -9.19
CA VAL A 103 9.05 10.72 -7.96
C VAL A 103 9.10 11.63 -6.73
N GLN A 104 10.21 12.35 -6.53
CA GLN A 104 10.39 13.19 -5.34
C GLN A 104 9.36 14.32 -5.26
N LYS A 105 9.02 14.94 -6.39
CA LYS A 105 7.98 15.97 -6.47
C LYS A 105 6.61 15.41 -6.08
N ASN A 106 6.32 14.17 -6.44
CA ASN A 106 5.00 13.55 -6.29
C ASN A 106 4.88 12.67 -5.03
N ALA A 107 5.98 12.35 -4.33
CA ALA A 107 5.95 11.56 -3.10
C ALA A 107 4.92 12.07 -2.05
N PRO A 108 4.74 13.39 -1.84
CA PRO A 108 3.72 13.90 -0.94
C PRO A 108 2.29 13.47 -1.30
N LEU A 109 2.00 13.14 -2.56
CA LEU A 109 0.68 12.68 -2.99
C LEU A 109 0.35 11.27 -2.45
N LEU A 110 1.35 10.40 -2.32
CA LEU A 110 1.16 9.11 -1.63
C LEU A 110 0.99 9.30 -0.13
N THR A 111 1.73 10.22 0.47
CA THR A 111 1.55 10.58 1.88
C THR A 111 0.15 11.13 2.16
N GLU A 112 -0.38 11.97 1.26
CA GLU A 112 -1.78 12.42 1.34
C GLU A 112 -2.76 11.24 1.28
N LEU A 113 -2.55 10.29 0.35
CA LEU A 113 -3.40 9.11 0.21
C LEU A 113 -3.34 8.22 1.47
N ILE A 114 -2.17 7.98 2.04
CA ILE A 114 -2.02 7.28 3.33
C ILE A 114 -2.76 8.02 4.44
N GLY A 115 -2.66 9.34 4.50
CA GLY A 115 -3.43 10.15 5.44
C GLY A 115 -4.95 10.01 5.26
N ARG A 116 -5.43 9.86 4.04
CA ARG A 116 -6.86 9.58 3.75
C ARG A 116 -7.26 8.20 4.26
N TYR A 117 -6.43 7.16 4.05
CA TYR A 117 -6.68 5.82 4.60
C TYR A 117 -6.66 5.82 6.13
N HIS A 118 -5.72 6.53 6.74
CA HIS A 118 -5.69 6.70 8.20
C HIS A 118 -7.00 7.31 8.73
N ARG A 119 -7.48 8.41 8.14
CA ARG A 119 -8.77 9.02 8.52
C ARG A 119 -9.95 8.07 8.31
N LEU A 120 -9.93 7.25 7.27
CA LEU A 120 -10.94 6.20 7.03
C LEU A 120 -10.92 5.16 8.16
N ILE A 121 -9.74 4.66 8.53
CA ILE A 121 -9.53 3.71 9.63
C ILE A 121 -10.08 4.29 10.95
N VAL A 122 -9.73 5.53 11.29
CA VAL A 122 -10.21 6.21 12.51
C VAL A 122 -11.74 6.34 12.51
N ARG A 123 -12.33 6.75 11.39
CA ARG A 123 -13.78 6.88 11.23
C ARG A 123 -14.50 5.53 11.40
N GLN A 124 -13.98 4.47 10.78
CA GLN A 124 -14.56 3.14 10.88
C GLN A 124 -14.35 2.52 12.26
N SER A 125 -13.23 2.79 12.92
CA SER A 125 -12.98 2.38 14.31
C SER A 125 -14.05 2.95 15.25
N LYS A 126 -14.32 4.26 15.14
CA LYS A 126 -15.37 4.93 15.94
C LYS A 126 -16.75 4.31 15.65
N LYS A 127 -17.09 4.09 14.37
CA LYS A 127 -18.39 3.50 13.99
C LYS A 127 -18.59 2.09 14.54
N ARG A 128 -17.50 1.31 14.64
CA ARG A 128 -17.56 -0.11 15.07
C ARG A 128 -17.30 -0.30 16.56
N GLY A 129 -16.98 0.76 17.31
CA GLY A 129 -16.65 0.66 18.74
C GLY A 129 -15.39 -0.16 19.03
N ARG A 130 -14.50 -0.36 18.05
CA ARG A 130 -13.24 -1.11 18.18
C ARG A 130 -12.15 -0.53 17.30
N ARG A 131 -10.90 -0.70 17.73
CA ARG A 131 -9.75 -0.22 16.96
C ARG A 131 -9.58 -1.05 15.68
N LEU A 132 -9.51 -0.37 14.55
CA LEU A 132 -9.00 -0.89 13.29
C LEU A 132 -7.57 -0.35 13.09
N GLN A 133 -6.79 -1.03 12.24
CA GLN A 133 -5.38 -0.70 12.04
C GLN A 133 -5.05 -0.55 10.57
N LEU A 134 -4.04 0.28 10.27
CA LEU A 134 -3.49 0.49 8.94
C LEU A 134 -2.07 -0.08 8.86
N ALA A 135 -1.87 -1.05 8.00
CA ALA A 135 -0.57 -1.59 7.65
C ALA A 135 -0.14 -1.09 6.26
N VAL A 136 1.16 -0.93 6.06
CA VAL A 136 1.76 -0.68 4.74
C VAL A 136 2.89 -1.68 4.50
N ARG A 137 2.95 -2.24 3.30
CA ARG A 137 4.09 -3.05 2.85
C ARG A 137 4.95 -2.22 1.93
N VAL A 138 6.23 -2.09 2.28
CA VAL A 138 7.20 -1.20 1.63
C VAL A 138 8.56 -1.88 1.46
N ASP A 139 9.48 -1.22 0.75
CA ASP A 139 10.83 -1.73 0.50
C ASP A 139 11.63 -2.03 1.78
N GLU A 140 12.70 -2.80 1.62
CA GLU A 140 13.57 -3.32 2.68
C GLU A 140 14.47 -2.25 3.33
N SER A 141 14.62 -1.08 2.69
CA SER A 141 15.45 0.02 3.20
C SER A 141 14.76 1.36 3.07
N LEU A 142 15.13 2.32 3.92
CA LEU A 142 14.61 3.69 3.83
C LEU A 142 15.04 4.37 2.53
N ALA A 143 16.22 4.03 2.01
CA ALA A 143 16.72 4.55 0.73
C ALA A 143 15.88 4.05 -0.44
N ALA A 144 15.54 2.75 -0.46
CA ALA A 144 14.65 2.18 -1.48
C ALA A 144 13.25 2.78 -1.39
N CYS A 145 12.68 2.89 -0.19
CA CYS A 145 11.39 3.57 0.03
C CYS A 145 11.40 5.00 -0.54
N ALA A 146 12.45 5.78 -0.26
CA ALA A 146 12.56 7.15 -0.75
C ALA A 146 12.72 7.20 -2.28
N ARG A 147 13.47 6.28 -2.88
CA ARG A 147 13.62 6.16 -4.34
C ARG A 147 12.27 5.94 -5.02
N ASP A 148 11.38 5.14 -4.41
CA ASP A 148 10.08 4.79 -4.98
C ASP A 148 8.97 5.78 -4.57
N GLY A 149 9.32 6.80 -3.77
CA GLY A 149 8.42 7.89 -3.37
C GLY A 149 7.61 7.59 -2.11
N PHE A 150 8.04 6.61 -1.31
CA PHE A 150 7.39 6.28 -0.04
C PHE A 150 8.04 7.07 1.09
N GLU A 151 7.37 8.10 1.58
CA GLU A 151 7.83 8.92 2.71
C GLU A 151 7.58 8.18 4.05
N VAL A 152 8.07 6.93 4.19
CA VAL A 152 7.78 6.03 5.32
C VAL A 152 8.18 6.65 6.66
N THR A 153 9.32 7.33 6.72
CA THR A 153 9.76 8.08 7.90
C THR A 153 8.71 9.08 8.36
N LYS A 154 8.08 9.79 7.42
CA LYS A 154 7.02 10.76 7.69
C LYS A 154 5.75 10.07 8.13
N TRP A 155 5.36 8.95 7.48
CA TRP A 155 4.18 8.19 7.86
C TRP A 155 4.27 7.66 9.29
N ILE A 156 5.45 7.15 9.69
CA ILE A 156 5.71 6.68 11.05
C ILE A 156 5.67 7.84 12.05
N LYS A 157 6.42 8.93 11.79
CA LYS A 157 6.49 10.08 12.71
C LYS A 157 5.15 10.76 12.93
N GLN A 158 4.33 10.89 11.87
CA GLN A 158 2.99 11.47 11.95
C GLN A 158 1.93 10.52 12.48
N GLY A 159 2.27 9.26 12.71
CA GLY A 159 1.33 8.29 13.22
C GLY A 159 0.26 7.85 12.23
N LEU A 160 0.54 7.95 10.94
CA LEU A 160 -0.42 7.59 9.89
C LEU A 160 -0.60 6.09 9.72
N VAL A 161 0.38 5.28 10.14
CA VAL A 161 0.37 3.82 10.00
C VAL A 161 0.61 3.14 11.34
N ASP A 162 -0.04 2.00 11.56
CA ASP A 162 0.10 1.17 12.75
C ASP A 162 1.19 0.11 12.56
N HIS A 163 1.32 -0.44 11.35
CA HIS A 163 2.28 -1.48 11.01
C HIS A 163 3.04 -1.12 9.74
N VAL A 164 4.34 -1.40 9.74
CA VAL A 164 5.19 -1.35 8.54
C VAL A 164 5.72 -2.76 8.30
N ILE A 165 5.38 -3.33 7.14
CA ILE A 165 5.81 -4.65 6.69
C ILE A 165 6.90 -4.43 5.65
N LEU A 166 8.09 -4.99 5.91
CA LEU A 166 9.26 -4.76 5.08
C LEU A 166 9.46 -5.89 4.10
N GLY A 167 9.66 -5.53 2.84
CA GLY A 167 10.13 -6.41 1.81
C GLY A 167 9.11 -7.34 1.19
N SER A 168 9.52 -7.92 0.08
CA SER A 168 8.78 -8.89 -0.72
C SER A 168 9.44 -10.28 -0.81
N GLY A 169 10.48 -10.53 0.03
CA GLY A 169 11.22 -11.79 0.03
C GLY A 169 12.74 -11.66 -0.16
N VAL A 170 13.27 -10.44 -0.18
CA VAL A 170 14.72 -10.19 -0.14
C VAL A 170 15.23 -10.40 1.28
N ILE A 171 16.42 -10.97 1.43
CA ILE A 171 16.98 -11.39 2.72
C ILE A 171 17.60 -10.20 3.46
N ASP A 172 18.12 -9.21 2.74
CA ASP A 172 18.85 -8.07 3.33
C ASP A 172 17.87 -6.93 3.65
N ILE A 173 17.44 -6.90 4.92
CA ILE A 173 16.45 -5.93 5.42
C ILE A 173 17.12 -5.04 6.46
N GLU A 174 17.08 -3.73 6.25
CA GLU A 174 17.60 -2.71 7.18
C GLU A 174 16.66 -2.45 8.37
N ILE A 175 16.22 -3.53 9.04
CA ILE A 175 15.18 -3.48 10.07
C ILE A 175 15.51 -2.50 11.21
N GLU A 176 16.76 -2.35 11.57
CA GLU A 176 17.19 -1.47 12.70
C GLU A 176 16.95 0.02 12.39
N GLN A 177 17.02 0.43 11.12
CA GLN A 177 16.71 1.80 10.74
C GLN A 177 15.23 2.11 10.97
N PHE A 178 14.35 1.16 10.61
CA PHE A 178 12.91 1.29 10.84
C PHE A 178 12.57 1.21 12.33
N ARG A 179 13.19 0.32 13.11
CA ARG A 179 12.96 0.20 14.55
C ARG A 179 13.29 1.48 15.31
N LYS A 180 14.36 2.18 14.93
CA LYS A 180 14.72 3.48 15.54
C LYS A 180 13.63 4.56 15.30
N LEU A 181 12.93 4.49 14.17
CA LEU A 181 11.85 5.44 13.84
C LEU A 181 10.54 5.07 14.54
N ALA A 182 10.29 3.80 14.77
CA ALA A 182 8.98 3.25 15.07
C ALA A 182 8.65 3.13 16.58
N ARG A 183 9.42 3.71 17.49
CA ARG A 183 9.12 3.62 18.93
C ARG A 183 7.86 4.41 19.30
N PRO A 184 6.80 3.75 19.80
CA PRO A 184 6.58 2.36 20.21
C PRO A 184 5.70 1.55 19.22
N ARG A 185 5.90 1.61 17.90
CA ARG A 185 5.05 1.02 16.87
C ARG A 185 5.58 -0.31 16.37
N HIS A 186 4.68 -1.14 15.81
CA HIS A 186 5.04 -2.48 15.32
C HIS A 186 5.65 -2.43 13.92
N ILE A 187 6.82 -3.06 13.76
CA ILE A 187 7.49 -3.29 12.47
C ILE A 187 7.59 -4.80 12.27
N HIS A 188 7.18 -5.26 11.09
CA HIS A 188 7.21 -6.67 10.72
C HIS A 188 8.08 -6.88 9.49
N GLY A 189 9.04 -7.81 9.57
CA GLY A 189 9.75 -8.36 8.42
C GLY A 189 8.98 -9.52 7.79
N PRO A 190 9.40 -10.04 6.62
CA PRO A 190 8.86 -11.27 6.06
C PRO A 190 9.00 -12.42 7.04
N ALA A 191 8.01 -13.31 7.07
CA ALA A 191 7.98 -14.45 8.01
C ALA A 191 9.21 -15.38 7.90
N SER A 192 9.92 -15.35 6.77
CA SER A 192 11.15 -16.12 6.54
C SER A 192 12.40 -15.58 7.26
N THR A 193 12.36 -14.37 7.81
CA THR A 193 13.50 -13.71 8.48
C THR A 193 13.42 -13.76 10.02
N LEU A 194 12.37 -14.38 10.57
CA LEU A 194 12.16 -14.51 12.02
C LEU A 194 12.54 -15.91 12.54
N ARG A 195 13.68 -16.48 12.10
CA ARG A 195 14.31 -17.65 12.72
C ARG A 195 15.70 -17.31 13.16
#